data_c7b538fc4d8b0b04840b6f82b2665a89
#
_entry.id   c7b538fc4d8b0b04840b6f82b2665a89
#
_cell.length_a   1.000
_cell.length_b   1.000
_cell.length_c   1.000
_cell.angle_alpha   90.00
_cell.angle_beta   90.00
_cell.angle_gamma   90.00
#
_symmetry.space_group_name_H-M   'P 1'
#
loop_
_entity.id
_entity.type
_entity.pdbx_description
1 polymer ?
#
loop_
_entity_poly.entity_id
_entity_poly.type
_entity_poly.pdbx_seq_one_letter_code
_entity_poly.pdbx_strand_id
1 'polypeptide(L)'
;TLSSSSAASDVYKRQAYNREEFEEICKRGLDLSPTRELLIEESLLGWKEFEMEVVRDRADNCIIVCSIENLDPMGVHTGDSITVAPAQTLTDKEYQILRNASIAVLREIGVDTGGSNVQFSINPVDGRMIVIEMNPRVSRSSALASKATGFPIAKIAAKLAVGYTLDELKNDITGGATPASFEPSIDYVVTKIPRFAFEKFPQADSRLTTQMKSVGEVMAIGRTFQESFQKALRGLEVGVDGLDEVSTDLDDIIQEIGEPGPDRIWYLADAFRMGMGLDEVYNETKVDPWFLEQIEELITMETELKQRKLDSLSAPELRFIKQKGFSDRRLAKLLGVDASSVRAARHRLKVVPVYKRVDTCAAEFSTNTAYLYSTYEAEHGECESQPSTKDKIM
;
A
#
# COMPACT_ATOMS: atom_id res chain seq x y z
N THR A 1 9.71 6.87 -31.57
CA THR A 1 9.69 5.50 -31.02
C THR A 1 10.13 5.56 -29.58
N LEU A 2 9.19 5.86 -28.68
CA LEU A 2 9.35 5.75 -27.23
C LEU A 2 9.23 4.26 -26.87
N SER A 3 10.32 3.54 -26.93
CA SER A 3 10.41 2.18 -26.42
C SER A 3 11.64 1.99 -25.53
N SER A 4 11.68 2.72 -24.43
CA SER A 4 12.41 2.23 -23.27
C SER A 4 11.36 1.77 -22.27
N SER A 5 11.15 0.48 -22.14
CA SER A 5 10.31 -0.05 -21.09
C SER A 5 10.93 0.36 -19.76
N SER A 6 10.11 0.85 -18.81
CA SER A 6 10.56 1.15 -17.44
C SER A 6 11.30 -0.02 -16.79
N ALA A 7 10.96 -1.26 -17.15
CA ALA A 7 11.65 -2.47 -16.71
C ALA A 7 13.15 -2.51 -17.11
N ALA A 8 13.53 -1.93 -18.25
CA ALA A 8 14.94 -1.87 -18.64
C ALA A 8 15.73 -0.82 -17.86
N SER A 9 15.08 0.29 -17.47
CA SER A 9 15.72 1.31 -16.62
C SER A 9 15.96 0.83 -15.19
N ASP A 10 15.05 0.03 -14.64
CA ASP A 10 15.14 -0.48 -13.28
C ASP A 10 16.32 -1.45 -13.06
N VAL A 11 16.70 -2.19 -14.09
CA VAL A 11 17.83 -3.15 -14.02
C VAL A 11 19.17 -2.47 -13.76
N TYR A 12 19.32 -1.20 -14.16
CA TYR A 12 20.59 -0.47 -14.10
C TYR A 12 20.63 0.65 -13.06
N LYS A 13 19.54 0.87 -12.32
CA LYS A 13 19.54 1.82 -11.20
C LYS A 13 20.47 1.34 -10.09
N ARG A 14 21.34 2.21 -9.61
CA ARG A 14 22.29 1.95 -8.52
C ARG A 14 22.44 3.20 -7.66
N GLN A 15 22.67 2.98 -6.36
CA GLN A 15 23.01 4.01 -5.41
C GLN A 15 24.49 3.96 -5.12
N ALA A 16 25.15 5.12 -5.11
CA ALA A 16 26.54 5.29 -4.67
C ALA A 16 26.55 6.06 -3.34
N TYR A 17 27.28 5.57 -2.35
CA TYR A 17 27.42 6.18 -1.03
C TYR A 17 28.74 6.91 -0.84
N ASN A 18 29.72 6.65 -1.73
CA ASN A 18 31.03 7.26 -1.73
C ASN A 18 31.57 7.40 -3.16
N ARG A 19 32.72 8.05 -3.30
CA ARG A 19 33.31 8.36 -4.61
C ARG A 19 33.79 7.11 -5.34
N GLU A 20 34.36 6.14 -4.64
CA GLU A 20 34.87 4.91 -5.21
C GLU A 20 33.73 4.10 -5.83
N GLU A 21 32.64 3.91 -5.11
CA GLU A 21 31.43 3.24 -5.62
C GLU A 21 30.83 4.00 -6.80
N PHE A 22 30.78 5.32 -6.75
CA PHE A 22 30.28 6.14 -7.84
C PHE A 22 31.08 5.91 -9.13
N GLU A 23 32.42 5.93 -9.04
CA GLU A 23 33.30 5.72 -10.18
C GLU A 23 33.15 4.30 -10.77
N GLU A 24 33.01 3.28 -9.92
CA GLU A 24 32.80 1.89 -10.34
C GLU A 24 31.44 1.72 -11.04
N ILE A 25 30.37 2.23 -10.42
CA ILE A 25 29.01 2.17 -10.96
C ILE A 25 28.93 2.90 -12.30
N CYS A 26 29.55 4.07 -12.41
CA CYS A 26 29.60 4.83 -13.67
C CYS A 26 30.33 4.08 -14.77
N LYS A 27 31.49 3.50 -14.51
CA LYS A 27 32.24 2.70 -15.49
C LYS A 27 31.39 1.54 -16.01
N ARG A 28 30.81 0.76 -15.08
CA ARG A 28 29.96 -0.37 -15.43
C ARG A 28 28.72 0.07 -16.20
N GLY A 29 28.08 1.15 -15.80
CA GLY A 29 26.89 1.69 -16.48
C GLY A 29 27.20 2.14 -17.91
N LEU A 30 28.32 2.82 -18.14
CA LEU A 30 28.79 3.21 -19.48
C LEU A 30 29.07 2.02 -20.38
N ASP A 31 29.63 0.93 -19.82
CA ASP A 31 29.89 -0.30 -20.56
C ASP A 31 28.61 -1.04 -20.95
N LEU A 32 27.60 -0.99 -20.11
CA LEU A 32 26.28 -1.62 -20.31
C LEU A 32 25.34 -0.79 -21.19
N SER A 33 25.52 0.53 -21.20
CA SER A 33 24.67 1.45 -21.97
C SER A 33 24.95 1.36 -23.46
N PRO A 34 23.96 1.06 -24.30
CA PRO A 34 24.14 1.03 -25.76
C PRO A 34 24.60 2.36 -26.35
N THR A 35 24.21 3.49 -25.74
CA THR A 35 24.58 4.86 -26.14
C THR A 35 25.81 5.37 -25.42
N ARG A 36 26.33 4.63 -24.41
CA ARG A 36 27.40 5.06 -23.50
C ARG A 36 27.09 6.36 -22.76
N GLU A 37 25.85 6.48 -22.35
CA GLU A 37 25.34 7.61 -21.58
C GLU A 37 24.78 7.13 -20.25
N LEU A 38 24.87 7.97 -19.22
CA LEU A 38 24.33 7.75 -17.89
C LEU A 38 23.48 8.96 -17.49
N LEU A 39 22.39 8.68 -16.78
CA LEU A 39 21.67 9.66 -16.00
C LEU A 39 22.20 9.64 -14.57
N ILE A 40 22.63 10.78 -14.06
CA ILE A 40 23.10 10.96 -12.68
C ILE A 40 22.14 11.90 -11.99
N GLU A 41 21.59 11.44 -10.89
CA GLU A 41 20.55 12.16 -10.14
C GLU A 41 20.99 12.45 -8.70
N GLU A 42 20.44 13.48 -8.08
CA GLU A 42 20.57 13.74 -6.66
C GLU A 42 20.00 12.58 -5.85
N SER A 43 20.68 12.15 -4.80
CA SER A 43 20.17 11.12 -3.88
C SER A 43 19.04 11.67 -3.04
N LEU A 44 17.92 10.94 -3.00
CA LEU A 44 16.74 11.25 -2.21
C LEU A 44 16.49 10.21 -1.11
N LEU A 45 17.55 9.49 -0.69
CA LEU A 45 17.43 8.48 0.37
C LEU A 45 16.78 9.06 1.62
N GLY A 46 15.82 8.33 2.17
CA GLY A 46 15.09 8.72 3.37
C GLY A 46 13.97 9.73 3.14
N TRP A 47 13.72 10.17 1.89
CA TRP A 47 12.55 10.99 1.57
C TRP A 47 11.29 10.13 1.46
N LYS A 48 10.14 10.74 1.68
CA LYS A 48 8.83 10.10 1.49
C LYS A 48 8.54 9.88 0.01
N GLU A 49 7.86 8.80 -0.33
CA GLU A 49 7.48 8.49 -1.71
C GLU A 49 5.97 8.37 -1.87
N PHE A 50 5.45 9.04 -2.90
CA PHE A 50 4.03 9.07 -3.25
C PHE A 50 3.83 8.81 -4.74
N GLU A 51 2.69 8.22 -5.07
CA GLU A 51 2.27 7.99 -6.45
C GLU A 51 0.87 8.55 -6.68
N MET A 52 0.66 9.14 -7.86
CA MET A 52 -0.66 9.53 -8.33
C MET A 52 -1.03 8.73 -9.57
N GLU A 53 -2.11 7.98 -9.48
CA GLU A 53 -2.72 7.32 -10.63
C GLU A 53 -3.68 8.28 -11.29
N VAL A 54 -3.38 8.66 -12.54
CA VAL A 54 -4.03 9.76 -13.25
C VAL A 54 -4.62 9.26 -14.54
N VAL A 55 -5.80 9.74 -14.90
CA VAL A 55 -6.40 9.50 -16.22
C VAL A 55 -6.72 10.83 -16.87
N ARG A 56 -6.29 11.00 -18.13
CA ARG A 56 -6.57 12.18 -18.92
C ARG A 56 -7.08 11.82 -20.30
N ASP A 57 -8.03 12.60 -20.82
CA ASP A 57 -8.60 12.45 -22.14
C ASP A 57 -8.23 13.62 -23.09
N ARG A 58 -8.61 13.48 -24.36
CA ARG A 58 -8.32 14.48 -25.40
C ARG A 58 -9.04 15.83 -25.21
N ALA A 59 -10.11 15.87 -24.41
CA ALA A 59 -10.84 17.09 -24.07
C ALA A 59 -10.24 17.80 -22.85
N ASP A 60 -9.06 17.33 -22.37
CA ASP A 60 -8.36 17.81 -21.19
C ASP A 60 -9.09 17.57 -19.85
N ASN A 61 -10.09 16.68 -19.82
CA ASN A 61 -10.57 16.16 -18.56
C ASN A 61 -9.47 15.32 -17.93
N CYS A 62 -9.09 15.66 -16.70
CA CYS A 62 -7.99 15.03 -16.00
C CYS A 62 -8.39 14.77 -14.56
N ILE A 63 -8.31 13.51 -14.12
CA ILE A 63 -8.70 13.07 -12.77
C ILE A 63 -7.57 12.29 -12.09
N ILE A 64 -7.46 12.44 -10.79
CA ILE A 64 -6.68 11.56 -9.93
C ILE A 64 -7.58 10.39 -9.52
N VAL A 65 -7.26 9.19 -10.00
CA VAL A 65 -8.02 7.99 -9.65
C VAL A 65 -7.72 7.55 -8.22
N CYS A 66 -6.44 7.65 -7.83
CA CYS A 66 -5.98 7.25 -6.51
C CYS A 66 -4.63 7.89 -6.18
N SER A 67 -4.47 8.33 -4.93
CA SER A 67 -3.16 8.61 -4.34
C SER A 67 -2.67 7.36 -3.61
N ILE A 68 -1.38 7.09 -3.72
CA ILE A 68 -0.71 5.95 -3.09
C ILE A 68 0.51 6.47 -2.34
N GLU A 69 0.76 5.91 -1.17
CA GLU A 69 1.91 6.23 -0.34
C GLU A 69 2.71 4.97 -0.05
N ASN A 70 4.03 5.06 -0.16
CA ASN A 70 4.95 3.99 0.21
C ASN A 70 5.31 4.10 1.70
N LEU A 71 5.25 2.98 2.41
CA LEU A 71 5.70 2.91 3.80
C LEU A 71 7.22 3.02 3.89
N ASP A 72 7.94 2.33 2.99
CA ASP A 72 9.38 2.45 2.90
C ASP A 72 9.76 3.79 2.28
N PRO A 73 10.77 4.48 2.83
CA PRO A 73 11.29 5.70 2.23
C PRO A 73 12.01 5.42 0.91
N MET A 74 12.33 6.50 0.18
CA MET A 74 13.17 6.43 -1.02
C MET A 74 14.45 5.62 -0.78
N GLY A 75 14.78 4.76 -1.72
CA GLY A 75 15.87 3.77 -1.65
C GLY A 75 15.38 2.34 -1.87
N VAL A 76 14.12 2.06 -1.60
CA VAL A 76 13.43 0.81 -1.95
C VAL A 76 12.57 1.07 -3.18
N HIS A 77 12.60 0.16 -4.17
CA HIS A 77 11.74 0.27 -5.34
C HIS A 77 10.26 0.24 -4.93
N THR A 78 9.44 1.13 -5.49
CA THR A 78 8.00 1.25 -5.14
C THR A 78 7.23 -0.07 -5.27
N GLY A 79 7.60 -0.94 -6.23
CA GLY A 79 7.05 -2.28 -6.38
C GLY A 79 7.35 -3.22 -5.20
N ASP A 80 8.43 -2.97 -4.48
CA ASP A 80 8.93 -3.77 -3.36
C ASP A 80 8.56 -3.17 -2.00
N SER A 81 8.00 -1.96 -1.97
CA SER A 81 7.50 -1.32 -0.75
C SER A 81 6.10 -1.79 -0.37
N ILE A 82 5.79 -1.76 0.92
CA ILE A 82 4.41 -1.78 1.40
C ILE A 82 3.76 -0.46 1.00
N THR A 83 2.61 -0.51 0.33
CA THR A 83 1.93 0.70 -0.14
C THR A 83 0.51 0.80 0.41
N VAL A 84 0.06 2.03 0.62
CA VAL A 84 -1.24 2.34 1.20
C VAL A 84 -2.00 3.30 0.28
N ALA A 85 -3.27 3.04 0.09
CA ALA A 85 -4.19 3.89 -0.67
C ALA A 85 -5.48 4.16 0.15
N PRO A 86 -5.96 5.40 0.21
CA PRO A 86 -5.29 6.62 -0.24
C PRO A 86 -4.07 6.94 0.62
N ALA A 87 -3.21 7.89 0.17
CA ALA A 87 -2.10 8.39 0.96
C ALA A 87 -2.60 8.90 2.33
N GLN A 88 -1.89 8.52 3.41
CA GLN A 88 -2.34 8.75 4.78
C GLN A 88 -1.70 9.98 5.43
N THR A 89 -0.48 10.33 5.01
CA THR A 89 0.33 11.37 5.68
C THR A 89 0.41 12.68 4.91
N LEU A 90 -0.28 12.80 3.77
CA LEU A 90 -0.41 14.06 3.04
C LEU A 90 -1.43 14.98 3.70
N THR A 91 -1.06 16.22 3.90
CA THR A 91 -2.04 17.28 4.15
C THR A 91 -2.84 17.57 2.87
N ASP A 92 -4.02 18.17 2.99
CA ASP A 92 -4.81 18.57 1.83
C ASP A 92 -4.03 19.50 0.89
N LYS A 93 -3.25 20.42 1.45
CA LYS A 93 -2.39 21.33 0.67
C LYS A 93 -1.34 20.57 -0.15
N GLU A 94 -0.67 19.62 0.44
CA GLU A 94 0.33 18.79 -0.25
C GLU A 94 -0.34 17.92 -1.32
N TYR A 95 -1.48 17.31 -1.00
CA TYR A 95 -2.26 16.56 -1.99
C TYR A 95 -2.61 17.43 -3.22
N GLN A 96 -3.10 18.67 -3.01
CA GLN A 96 -3.42 19.58 -4.10
C GLN A 96 -2.18 19.98 -4.92
N ILE A 97 -1.02 20.12 -4.28
CA ILE A 97 0.24 20.39 -4.99
C ILE A 97 0.60 19.19 -5.90
N LEU A 98 0.57 17.98 -5.37
CA LEU A 98 0.85 16.74 -6.13
C LEU A 98 -0.16 16.56 -7.28
N ARG A 99 -1.44 16.80 -7.02
CA ARG A 99 -2.51 16.76 -8.02
C ARG A 99 -2.23 17.73 -9.17
N ASN A 100 -1.95 18.98 -8.86
CA ASN A 100 -1.67 20.00 -9.87
C ASN A 100 -0.40 19.71 -10.66
N ALA A 101 0.66 19.22 -9.99
CA ALA A 101 1.90 18.80 -10.62
C ALA A 101 1.67 17.62 -11.57
N SER A 102 0.89 16.62 -11.16
CA SER A 102 0.52 15.48 -12.00
C SER A 102 -0.18 15.91 -13.28
N ILE A 103 -1.18 16.79 -13.17
CA ILE A 103 -1.91 17.34 -14.32
C ILE A 103 -0.96 18.10 -15.26
N ALA A 104 -0.06 18.92 -14.70
CA ALA A 104 0.92 19.67 -15.48
C ALA A 104 1.90 18.74 -16.22
N VAL A 105 2.39 17.69 -15.56
CA VAL A 105 3.28 16.68 -16.16
C VAL A 105 2.58 15.97 -17.33
N LEU A 106 1.34 15.51 -17.17
CA LEU A 106 0.62 14.83 -18.24
C LEU A 106 0.37 15.75 -19.45
N ARG A 107 0.08 17.03 -19.21
CA ARG A 107 -0.09 18.03 -20.27
C ARG A 107 1.21 18.28 -21.02
N GLU A 108 2.33 18.46 -20.31
CA GLU A 108 3.64 18.74 -20.90
C GLU A 108 4.15 17.55 -21.74
N ILE A 109 3.99 16.32 -21.24
CA ILE A 109 4.35 15.10 -21.96
C ILE A 109 3.40 14.84 -23.15
N GLY A 110 2.18 15.38 -23.11
CA GLY A 110 1.19 15.22 -24.17
C GLY A 110 0.40 13.92 -24.08
N VAL A 111 0.26 13.33 -22.89
CA VAL A 111 -0.65 12.19 -22.69
C VAL A 111 -2.08 12.68 -22.69
N ASP A 112 -2.86 12.26 -23.69
CA ASP A 112 -4.25 12.70 -23.93
C ASP A 112 -5.25 11.53 -24.05
N THR A 113 -4.81 10.30 -23.86
CA THR A 113 -5.65 9.10 -24.03
C THR A 113 -5.27 7.99 -23.05
N GLY A 114 -5.57 8.15 -21.77
CA GLY A 114 -5.47 6.99 -20.89
C GLY A 114 -4.89 7.25 -19.51
N GLY A 115 -4.47 6.16 -18.87
CA GLY A 115 -3.93 6.15 -17.53
C GLY A 115 -2.42 6.35 -17.50
N SER A 116 -1.96 7.05 -16.50
CA SER A 116 -0.53 7.29 -16.21
C SER A 116 -0.29 7.25 -14.72
N ASN A 117 0.92 6.85 -14.36
CA ASN A 117 1.40 6.89 -12.98
C ASN A 117 2.46 7.99 -12.88
N VAL A 118 2.32 8.90 -11.91
CA VAL A 118 3.30 9.95 -11.63
C VAL A 118 3.83 9.73 -10.21
N GLN A 119 5.15 9.59 -10.09
CA GLN A 119 5.83 9.32 -8.83
C GLN A 119 6.51 10.58 -8.32
N PHE A 120 6.36 10.82 -7.02
CA PHE A 120 6.88 11.99 -6.32
C PHE A 120 7.68 11.58 -5.10
N SER A 121 8.70 12.38 -4.81
CA SER A 121 9.38 12.32 -3.52
C SER A 121 9.21 13.64 -2.78
N ILE A 122 8.96 13.56 -1.47
CA ILE A 122 8.81 14.74 -0.60
C ILE A 122 9.84 14.66 0.53
N ASN A 123 10.63 15.74 0.66
CA ASN A 123 11.56 15.86 1.78
C ASN A 123 10.77 16.01 3.10
N PRO A 124 10.94 15.09 4.07
CA PRO A 124 10.20 15.16 5.33
C PRO A 124 10.59 16.37 6.22
N VAL A 125 11.70 17.04 5.92
CA VAL A 125 12.20 18.16 6.75
C VAL A 125 11.65 19.50 6.30
N ASP A 126 11.63 19.78 4.99
CA ASP A 126 11.27 21.08 4.45
C ASP A 126 10.09 21.06 3.46
N GLY A 127 9.57 19.87 3.14
CA GLY A 127 8.45 19.68 2.20
C GLY A 127 8.82 19.92 0.73
N ARG A 128 10.13 19.98 0.37
CA ARG A 128 10.56 20.06 -1.02
C ARG A 128 10.06 18.85 -1.79
N MET A 129 9.36 19.09 -2.89
CA MET A 129 8.80 18.05 -3.75
C MET A 129 9.64 17.89 -5.02
N ILE A 130 9.87 16.64 -5.43
CA ILE A 130 10.52 16.29 -6.69
C ILE A 130 9.63 15.30 -7.44
N VAL A 131 9.46 15.48 -8.74
CA VAL A 131 8.90 14.47 -9.65
C VAL A 131 9.99 13.47 -9.96
N ILE A 132 9.77 12.20 -9.62
CA ILE A 132 10.75 11.13 -9.86
C ILE A 132 10.63 10.64 -11.29
N GLU A 133 9.46 10.17 -11.66
CA GLU A 133 9.18 9.72 -13.02
C GLU A 133 7.68 9.76 -13.32
N MET A 134 7.36 9.66 -14.60
CA MET A 134 6.01 9.49 -15.08
C MET A 134 5.96 8.32 -16.07
N ASN A 135 5.08 7.39 -15.80
CA ASN A 135 4.85 6.22 -16.63
C ASN A 135 3.57 6.43 -17.49
N PRO A 136 3.68 6.76 -18.80
CA PRO A 136 2.53 7.04 -19.66
C PRO A 136 1.84 5.75 -20.13
N ARG A 137 1.48 4.91 -19.19
CA ARG A 137 0.88 3.59 -19.43
C ARG A 137 0.15 3.10 -18.19
N VAL A 138 -0.77 2.17 -18.37
CA VAL A 138 -1.31 1.37 -17.27
C VAL A 138 -0.20 0.50 -16.69
N SER A 139 -0.07 0.51 -15.37
CA SER A 139 0.97 -0.16 -14.60
C SER A 139 0.40 -1.14 -13.57
N ARG A 140 1.24 -1.75 -12.75
CA ARG A 140 0.78 -2.54 -11.59
C ARG A 140 0.08 -1.68 -10.54
N SER A 141 0.58 -0.47 -10.30
CA SER A 141 -0.08 0.50 -9.41
C SER A 141 -1.44 0.93 -9.96
N SER A 142 -1.62 1.03 -11.29
CA SER A 142 -2.94 1.24 -11.90
C SER A 142 -3.91 0.07 -11.63
N ALA A 143 -3.40 -1.16 -11.62
CA ALA A 143 -4.22 -2.33 -11.26
C ALA A 143 -4.60 -2.31 -9.78
N LEU A 144 -3.66 -1.92 -8.89
CA LEU A 144 -3.94 -1.71 -7.47
C LEU A 144 -4.99 -0.62 -7.27
N ALA A 145 -4.80 0.55 -7.89
CA ALA A 145 -5.75 1.67 -7.82
C ALA A 145 -7.14 1.28 -8.33
N SER A 146 -7.21 0.52 -9.43
CA SER A 146 -8.50 0.02 -9.96
C SER A 146 -9.20 -0.91 -8.98
N LYS A 147 -8.47 -1.79 -8.29
CA LYS A 147 -9.03 -2.67 -7.26
C LYS A 147 -9.42 -1.89 -6.01
N ALA A 148 -8.59 -0.92 -5.61
CA ALA A 148 -8.81 -0.10 -4.44
C ALA A 148 -10.06 0.79 -4.57
N THR A 149 -10.24 1.43 -5.72
CA THR A 149 -11.33 2.38 -5.95
C THR A 149 -12.54 1.78 -6.64
N GLY A 150 -12.40 0.60 -7.26
CA GLY A 150 -13.41 0.05 -8.19
C GLY A 150 -13.41 0.73 -9.56
N PHE A 151 -12.67 1.84 -9.75
CA PHE A 151 -12.61 2.55 -11.03
C PHE A 151 -11.78 1.75 -12.05
N PRO A 152 -12.39 1.33 -13.20
CA PRO A 152 -11.74 0.39 -14.11
C PRO A 152 -10.78 1.12 -15.07
N ILE A 153 -9.60 1.54 -14.61
CA ILE A 153 -8.63 2.37 -15.35
C ILE A 153 -8.36 1.80 -16.75
N ALA A 154 -8.06 0.50 -16.87
CA ALA A 154 -7.71 -0.12 -18.16
C ALA A 154 -8.89 -0.08 -19.16
N LYS A 155 -10.12 -0.34 -18.69
CA LYS A 155 -11.33 -0.26 -19.51
C LYS A 155 -11.60 1.15 -20.00
N ILE A 156 -11.46 2.12 -19.09
CA ILE A 156 -11.62 3.55 -19.41
C ILE A 156 -10.53 3.98 -20.40
N ALA A 157 -9.26 3.70 -20.12
CA ALA A 157 -8.14 4.02 -21.02
C ALA A 157 -8.35 3.46 -22.44
N ALA A 158 -8.84 2.22 -22.58
CA ALA A 158 -9.14 1.64 -23.88
C ALA A 158 -10.24 2.40 -24.64
N LYS A 159 -11.26 2.91 -23.94
CA LYS A 159 -12.30 3.73 -24.54
C LYS A 159 -11.81 5.12 -24.93
N LEU A 160 -10.97 5.75 -24.08
CA LEU A 160 -10.34 7.02 -24.40
C LEU A 160 -9.46 6.92 -25.67
N ALA A 161 -8.73 5.79 -25.83
CA ALA A 161 -7.88 5.53 -26.99
C ALA A 161 -8.67 5.46 -28.33
N VAL A 162 -9.95 5.09 -28.30
CA VAL A 162 -10.82 5.10 -29.49
C VAL A 162 -11.68 6.35 -29.62
N GLY A 163 -11.41 7.36 -28.78
CA GLY A 163 -11.91 8.72 -28.95
C GLY A 163 -13.06 9.15 -28.06
N TYR A 164 -13.48 8.34 -27.08
CA TYR A 164 -14.39 8.80 -26.02
C TYR A 164 -13.70 9.79 -25.09
N THR A 165 -14.50 10.58 -24.37
CA THR A 165 -14.04 11.47 -23.29
C THR A 165 -14.59 11.00 -21.94
N LEU A 166 -13.96 11.44 -20.82
CA LEU A 166 -14.32 10.99 -19.48
C LEU A 166 -15.76 11.39 -19.09
N ASP A 167 -16.23 12.52 -19.56
CA ASP A 167 -17.60 13.03 -19.33
C ASP A 167 -18.66 12.27 -20.13
N GLU A 168 -18.31 11.69 -21.31
CA GLU A 168 -19.18 10.82 -22.10
C GLU A 168 -19.31 9.41 -21.50
N LEU A 169 -18.31 8.97 -20.72
CA LEU A 169 -18.30 7.65 -20.13
C LEU A 169 -18.99 7.65 -18.77
N LYS A 170 -19.75 6.60 -18.54
CA LYS A 170 -20.41 6.37 -17.25
C LYS A 170 -19.51 5.57 -16.30
N ASN A 171 -19.57 5.89 -15.02
CA ASN A 171 -18.94 5.09 -13.99
C ASN A 171 -19.77 3.82 -13.74
N ASP A 172 -19.18 2.67 -14.04
CA ASP A 172 -19.85 1.37 -13.88
C ASP A 172 -20.17 1.05 -12.40
N ILE A 173 -19.35 1.53 -11.47
CA ILE A 173 -19.52 1.26 -10.04
C ILE A 173 -20.80 1.90 -9.50
N THR A 174 -21.10 3.12 -9.94
CA THR A 174 -22.32 3.83 -9.57
C THR A 174 -23.53 3.47 -10.42
N GLY A 175 -23.42 2.40 -11.25
CA GLY A 175 -24.46 2.05 -12.20
C GLY A 175 -24.74 3.13 -13.25
N GLY A 176 -23.80 4.04 -13.45
CA GLY A 176 -23.92 5.16 -14.40
C GLY A 176 -24.56 6.42 -13.83
N ALA A 177 -24.74 6.50 -12.51
CA ALA A 177 -25.25 7.70 -11.85
C ALA A 177 -24.28 8.88 -11.96
N THR A 178 -22.96 8.59 -11.99
CA THR A 178 -21.91 9.59 -12.19
C THR A 178 -21.14 9.33 -13.49
N PRO A 179 -20.58 10.38 -14.14
CA PRO A 179 -19.64 10.20 -15.24
C PRO A 179 -18.28 9.72 -14.73
N ALA A 180 -17.46 9.20 -15.63
CA ALA A 180 -16.09 8.77 -15.30
C ALA A 180 -15.13 9.96 -15.07
N SER A 181 -15.57 11.18 -15.30
CA SER A 181 -14.82 12.42 -15.01
C SER A 181 -14.84 12.82 -13.52
N PHE A 182 -15.62 12.14 -12.67
CA PHE A 182 -15.61 12.37 -11.24
C PHE A 182 -14.42 11.64 -10.62
N GLU A 183 -13.60 12.35 -9.85
CA GLU A 183 -12.49 11.76 -9.12
C GLU A 183 -13.03 10.79 -8.06
N PRO A 184 -12.49 9.55 -7.99
CA PRO A 184 -12.86 8.64 -6.92
C PRO A 184 -12.55 9.19 -5.55
N SER A 185 -13.46 8.94 -4.61
CA SER A 185 -13.29 9.22 -3.19
C SER A 185 -13.63 7.94 -2.42
N ILE A 186 -12.71 7.46 -1.59
CA ILE A 186 -12.89 6.23 -0.82
C ILE A 186 -12.84 6.55 0.68
N ASP A 187 -13.66 5.86 1.47
CA ASP A 187 -13.76 6.00 2.92
C ASP A 187 -13.20 4.80 3.69
N TYR A 188 -12.36 4.03 3.04
CA TYR A 188 -11.63 2.88 3.59
C TYR A 188 -10.15 2.96 3.20
N VAL A 189 -9.35 2.09 3.79
CA VAL A 189 -7.90 2.03 3.53
C VAL A 189 -7.55 0.70 2.88
N VAL A 190 -6.71 0.77 1.86
CA VAL A 190 -6.20 -0.39 1.14
C VAL A 190 -4.70 -0.49 1.38
N THR A 191 -4.24 -1.65 1.85
CA THR A 191 -2.82 -1.94 2.03
C THR A 191 -2.38 -3.02 1.05
N LYS A 192 -1.30 -2.78 0.32
CA LYS A 192 -0.61 -3.75 -0.53
C LYS A 192 0.70 -4.14 0.15
N ILE A 193 0.98 -5.44 0.22
CA ILE A 193 2.28 -5.97 0.69
C ILE A 193 2.87 -6.81 -0.43
N PRO A 194 4.14 -6.56 -0.85
CA PRO A 194 4.80 -7.34 -1.89
C PRO A 194 5.11 -8.76 -1.40
N ARG A 195 5.13 -9.71 -2.33
CA ARG A 195 5.56 -11.09 -2.09
C ARG A 195 6.89 -11.34 -2.81
N PHE A 196 7.83 -11.86 -2.06
CA PHE A 196 9.15 -12.25 -2.56
C PHE A 196 9.24 -13.78 -2.64
N ALA A 197 10.18 -14.30 -3.41
CA ALA A 197 10.42 -15.73 -3.59
C ALA A 197 11.89 -16.10 -3.36
N PHE A 198 12.55 -15.42 -2.41
CA PHE A 198 13.96 -15.69 -2.10
C PHE A 198 14.19 -17.12 -1.60
N GLU A 199 13.18 -17.75 -1.02
CA GLU A 199 13.20 -19.16 -0.65
C GLU A 199 13.44 -20.10 -1.85
N LYS A 200 13.11 -19.66 -3.07
CA LYS A 200 13.35 -20.38 -4.32
C LYS A 200 14.66 -20.01 -5.00
N PHE A 201 15.25 -18.89 -4.60
CA PHE A 201 16.47 -18.34 -5.17
C PHE A 201 17.48 -17.98 -4.07
N PRO A 202 18.06 -18.98 -3.39
CA PRO A 202 18.88 -18.74 -2.19
C PRO A 202 20.21 -18.02 -2.47
N GLN A 203 20.59 -17.87 -3.75
CA GLN A 203 21.76 -17.09 -4.15
C GLN A 203 21.45 -15.63 -4.49
N ALA A 204 20.17 -15.26 -4.51
CA ALA A 204 19.78 -13.87 -4.75
C ALA A 204 19.97 -13.05 -3.46
N ASP A 205 20.48 -11.84 -3.63
CA ASP A 205 20.54 -10.86 -2.57
C ASP A 205 19.12 -10.44 -2.16
N SER A 206 18.75 -10.66 -0.89
CA SER A 206 17.43 -10.36 -0.34
C SER A 206 17.25 -8.90 0.09
N ARG A 207 18.32 -8.11 0.15
CA ARG A 207 18.23 -6.69 0.51
C ARG A 207 17.51 -5.91 -0.58
N LEU A 208 16.50 -5.14 -0.18
CA LEU A 208 15.70 -4.33 -1.10
C LEU A 208 16.48 -3.07 -1.49
N THR A 209 16.40 -2.72 -2.75
CA THR A 209 17.09 -1.57 -3.33
C THR A 209 16.17 -0.87 -4.32
N THR A 210 16.70 0.07 -5.09
CA THR A 210 15.97 0.69 -6.21
C THR A 210 15.69 -0.27 -7.37
N GLN A 211 16.20 -1.52 -7.31
CA GLN A 211 15.90 -2.58 -8.26
C GLN A 211 14.77 -3.45 -7.73
N MET A 212 13.71 -3.64 -8.50
CA MET A 212 12.56 -4.46 -8.13
C MET A 212 12.89 -5.95 -8.05
N LYS A 213 12.50 -6.59 -6.94
CA LYS A 213 12.74 -8.01 -6.64
C LYS A 213 11.46 -8.79 -6.33
N SER A 214 10.34 -8.13 -6.11
CA SER A 214 9.06 -8.78 -5.82
C SER A 214 8.53 -9.57 -7.02
N VAL A 215 7.86 -10.70 -6.73
CA VAL A 215 7.27 -11.60 -7.74
C VAL A 215 5.75 -11.55 -7.75
N GLY A 216 5.15 -10.93 -6.75
CA GLY A 216 3.69 -10.78 -6.60
C GLY A 216 3.36 -9.85 -5.45
N GLU A 217 2.09 -9.77 -5.13
CA GLU A 217 1.59 -8.89 -4.08
C GLU A 217 0.27 -9.40 -3.52
N VAL A 218 -0.04 -9.03 -2.29
CA VAL A 218 -1.35 -9.16 -1.69
C VAL A 218 -1.95 -7.79 -1.45
N MET A 219 -3.28 -7.71 -1.46
CA MET A 219 -4.02 -6.49 -1.17
C MET A 219 -5.11 -6.81 -0.16
N ALA A 220 -5.28 -5.93 0.83
CA ALA A 220 -6.38 -6.03 1.77
C ALA A 220 -7.02 -4.66 1.99
N ILE A 221 -8.32 -4.68 2.30
CA ILE A 221 -9.14 -3.49 2.55
C ILE A 221 -9.63 -3.54 3.99
N GLY A 222 -9.59 -2.40 4.67
CA GLY A 222 -10.11 -2.21 6.02
C GLY A 222 -10.62 -0.79 6.21
N ARG A 223 -11.33 -0.51 7.30
CA ARG A 223 -11.80 0.86 7.62
C ARG A 223 -10.66 1.75 8.13
N THR A 224 -9.56 1.13 8.58
CA THR A 224 -8.37 1.81 9.05
C THR A 224 -7.12 1.17 8.45
N PHE A 225 -5.99 1.88 8.52
CA PHE A 225 -4.69 1.33 8.12
C PHE A 225 -4.37 0.06 8.90
N GLN A 226 -4.52 0.05 10.22
CA GLN A 226 -4.20 -1.10 11.05
C GLN A 226 -5.02 -2.33 10.67
N GLU A 227 -6.33 -2.18 10.37
CA GLU A 227 -7.16 -3.29 9.90
C GLU A 227 -6.67 -3.83 8.56
N SER A 228 -6.49 -2.96 7.56
CA SER A 228 -6.05 -3.38 6.22
C SER A 228 -4.65 -3.99 6.24
N PHE A 229 -3.74 -3.40 7.00
CA PHE A 229 -2.37 -3.84 7.18
C PHE A 229 -2.27 -5.25 7.79
N GLN A 230 -2.90 -5.50 8.94
CA GLN A 230 -2.91 -6.82 9.56
C GLN A 230 -3.60 -7.88 8.68
N LYS A 231 -4.64 -7.50 7.93
CA LYS A 231 -5.28 -8.39 6.94
C LYS A 231 -4.32 -8.73 5.80
N ALA A 232 -3.56 -7.76 5.30
CA ALA A 232 -2.57 -7.97 4.24
C ALA A 232 -1.42 -8.88 4.71
N LEU A 233 -0.89 -8.68 5.94
CA LEU A 233 0.16 -9.54 6.50
C LEU A 233 -0.24 -11.02 6.49
N ARG A 234 -1.40 -11.37 7.02
CA ARG A 234 -1.85 -12.77 6.99
C ARG A 234 -2.28 -13.24 5.59
N GLY A 235 -2.64 -12.32 4.70
CA GLY A 235 -2.93 -12.59 3.30
C GLY A 235 -1.73 -13.05 2.48
N LEU A 236 -0.50 -12.77 2.93
CA LEU A 236 0.74 -13.28 2.33
C LEU A 236 0.85 -14.80 2.35
N GLU A 237 0.14 -15.48 3.27
CA GLU A 237 0.15 -16.94 3.45
C GLU A 237 1.56 -17.53 3.67
N VAL A 238 2.41 -16.79 4.36
CA VAL A 238 3.78 -17.20 4.73
C VAL A 238 3.86 -17.79 6.14
N GLY A 239 2.72 -18.17 6.73
CA GLY A 239 2.66 -18.82 8.03
C GLY A 239 2.51 -17.88 9.22
N VAL A 240 2.32 -16.57 8.98
CA VAL A 240 2.10 -15.55 10.01
C VAL A 240 0.62 -15.24 10.19
N ASP A 241 0.25 -14.83 11.41
CA ASP A 241 -1.13 -14.46 11.76
C ASP A 241 -1.32 -12.94 11.97
N GLY A 242 -0.26 -12.17 11.77
CA GLY A 242 -0.16 -10.72 11.94
C GLY A 242 1.30 -10.30 12.09
N LEU A 243 1.58 -9.45 13.09
CA LEU A 243 2.93 -9.06 13.50
C LEU A 243 3.50 -10.13 14.46
N ASP A 244 3.74 -11.32 13.93
CA ASP A 244 4.34 -12.42 14.72
C ASP A 244 5.80 -12.10 15.06
N GLU A 245 6.27 -12.61 16.19
CA GLU A 245 7.62 -12.42 16.69
C GLU A 245 8.64 -13.20 15.83
N VAL A 246 9.77 -12.56 15.47
CA VAL A 246 10.84 -13.18 14.66
C VAL A 246 12.20 -13.16 15.37
N SER A 247 12.51 -12.13 16.16
CA SER A 247 13.77 -12.05 16.92
C SER A 247 13.57 -11.42 18.29
N THR A 248 14.46 -11.79 19.22
CA THR A 248 14.62 -11.15 20.54
C THR A 248 16.05 -10.65 20.75
N ASP A 249 16.88 -10.74 19.72
CA ASP A 249 18.23 -10.21 19.71
C ASP A 249 18.21 -8.77 19.22
N LEU A 250 18.60 -7.83 20.06
CA LEU A 250 18.52 -6.41 19.78
C LEU A 250 19.48 -6.00 18.64
N ASP A 251 20.66 -6.60 18.58
CA ASP A 251 21.64 -6.29 17.52
C ASP A 251 21.13 -6.76 16.14
N ASP A 252 20.52 -7.96 16.10
CA ASP A 252 19.85 -8.48 14.91
C ASP A 252 18.68 -7.59 14.48
N ILE A 253 17.86 -7.18 15.44
CA ILE A 253 16.71 -6.29 15.18
C ILE A 253 17.18 -4.95 14.61
N ILE A 254 18.17 -4.30 15.20
CA ILE A 254 18.70 -3.02 14.72
C ILE A 254 19.25 -3.14 13.30
N GLN A 255 20.01 -4.20 13.03
CA GLN A 255 20.51 -4.45 11.68
C GLN A 255 19.38 -4.63 10.66
N GLU A 256 18.40 -5.47 10.98
CA GLU A 256 17.33 -5.81 10.04
C GLU A 256 16.31 -4.67 9.82
N ILE A 257 16.11 -3.77 10.78
CA ILE A 257 15.31 -2.57 10.56
C ILE A 257 16.07 -1.48 9.80
N GLY A 258 17.40 -1.40 9.96
CA GLY A 258 18.26 -0.43 9.29
C GLY A 258 18.48 -0.75 7.81
N GLU A 259 18.49 -2.02 7.44
CA GLU A 259 18.68 -2.49 6.07
C GLU A 259 17.36 -3.03 5.49
N PRO A 260 16.77 -2.38 4.46
CA PRO A 260 15.50 -2.84 3.92
C PRO A 260 15.55 -4.30 3.44
N GLY A 261 14.63 -5.11 3.96
CA GLY A 261 14.49 -6.52 3.63
C GLY A 261 13.02 -6.95 3.56
N PRO A 262 12.72 -8.15 3.02
CA PRO A 262 11.36 -8.65 2.90
C PRO A 262 10.62 -8.82 4.23
N ASP A 263 11.37 -9.07 5.31
CA ASP A 263 10.84 -9.35 6.64
C ASP A 263 10.96 -8.15 7.60
N ARG A 264 11.46 -7.00 7.12
CA ARG A 264 11.71 -5.78 7.90
C ARG A 264 10.53 -5.39 8.79
N ILE A 265 9.30 -5.58 8.31
CA ILE A 265 8.09 -5.17 9.03
C ILE A 265 7.88 -5.93 10.35
N TRP A 266 8.29 -7.19 10.42
CA TRP A 266 8.23 -7.98 11.66
C TRP A 266 9.33 -7.59 12.64
N TYR A 267 10.53 -7.27 12.14
CA TYR A 267 11.61 -6.71 12.97
C TYR A 267 11.27 -5.32 13.53
N LEU A 268 10.54 -4.49 12.77
CA LEU A 268 9.98 -3.23 13.30
C LEU A 268 9.05 -3.47 14.49
N ALA A 269 8.20 -4.48 14.40
CA ALA A 269 7.33 -4.86 15.51
C ALA A 269 8.14 -5.36 16.72
N ASP A 270 9.20 -6.14 16.49
CA ASP A 270 10.07 -6.64 17.56
C ASP A 270 10.89 -5.52 18.20
N ALA A 271 11.30 -4.49 17.44
CA ALA A 271 11.95 -3.30 17.98
C ALA A 271 11.09 -2.63 19.07
N PHE A 272 9.79 -2.44 18.82
CA PHE A 272 8.85 -1.91 19.80
C PHE A 272 8.63 -2.89 20.98
N ARG A 273 8.59 -4.22 20.74
CA ARG A 273 8.51 -5.22 21.82
C ARG A 273 9.73 -5.20 22.75
N MET A 274 10.90 -4.90 22.19
CA MET A 274 12.15 -4.75 22.96
C MET A 274 12.26 -3.38 23.65
N GLY A 275 11.30 -2.49 23.46
CA GLY A 275 11.21 -1.19 24.14
C GLY A 275 11.98 -0.07 23.45
N MET A 276 12.36 -0.23 22.17
CA MET A 276 12.89 0.89 21.39
C MET A 276 11.83 1.99 21.25
N GLY A 277 12.25 3.24 21.43
CA GLY A 277 11.35 4.38 21.26
C GLY A 277 11.11 4.74 19.80
N LEU A 278 10.00 5.47 19.53
CA LEU A 278 9.61 5.87 18.20
C LEU A 278 10.72 6.63 17.46
N ASP A 279 11.40 7.57 18.13
CA ASP A 279 12.51 8.34 17.55
C ASP A 279 13.71 7.46 17.20
N GLU A 280 14.01 6.44 18.01
CA GLU A 280 15.08 5.49 17.73
C GLU A 280 14.78 4.68 16.49
N VAL A 281 13.57 4.11 16.41
CA VAL A 281 13.11 3.34 15.24
C VAL A 281 13.06 4.23 13.99
N TYR A 282 12.58 5.46 14.10
CA TYR A 282 12.59 6.42 12.99
C TYR A 282 14.01 6.73 12.49
N ASN A 283 14.95 6.92 13.41
CA ASN A 283 16.34 7.23 13.03
C ASN A 283 17.01 6.10 12.26
N GLU A 284 16.70 4.85 12.58
CA GLU A 284 17.23 3.69 11.87
C GLU A 284 16.50 3.44 10.52
N THR A 285 15.20 3.69 10.48
CA THR A 285 14.37 3.22 9.35
C THR A 285 14.00 4.30 8.35
N LYS A 286 13.87 5.55 8.81
CA LYS A 286 13.27 6.69 8.10
C LYS A 286 11.82 6.43 7.64
N VAL A 287 11.15 5.42 8.14
CA VAL A 287 9.71 5.20 7.96
C VAL A 287 8.96 6.35 8.64
N ASP A 288 7.96 6.91 7.97
CA ASP A 288 7.21 8.04 8.53
C ASP A 288 6.67 7.72 9.93
N PRO A 289 6.83 8.63 10.90
CA PRO A 289 6.41 8.42 12.29
C PRO A 289 4.94 8.01 12.42
N TRP A 290 4.07 8.48 11.56
CA TRP A 290 2.67 8.10 11.58
C TRP A 290 2.47 6.58 11.41
N PHE A 291 3.19 5.93 10.49
CA PHE A 291 3.14 4.48 10.32
C PHE A 291 3.76 3.74 11.52
N LEU A 292 4.86 4.27 12.05
CA LEU A 292 5.50 3.70 13.24
C LEU A 292 4.58 3.73 14.45
N GLU A 293 3.87 4.84 14.68
CA GLU A 293 2.85 4.97 15.74
C GLU A 293 1.73 3.93 15.60
N GLN A 294 1.27 3.67 14.35
CA GLN A 294 0.24 2.66 14.11
C GLN A 294 0.73 1.24 14.47
N ILE A 295 2.00 0.94 14.22
CA ILE A 295 2.61 -0.35 14.56
C ILE A 295 2.84 -0.44 16.07
N GLU A 296 3.39 0.60 16.70
CA GLU A 296 3.61 0.68 18.15
C GLU A 296 2.31 0.48 18.93
N GLU A 297 1.21 1.12 18.51
CA GLU A 297 -0.12 0.93 19.12
C GLU A 297 -0.55 -0.55 19.06
N LEU A 298 -0.35 -1.23 17.93
CA LEU A 298 -0.68 -2.65 17.80
C LEU A 298 0.16 -3.50 18.76
N ILE A 299 1.45 -3.22 18.92
CA ILE A 299 2.35 -3.96 19.81
C ILE A 299 2.02 -3.70 21.29
N THR A 300 1.65 -2.46 21.63
CA THR A 300 1.17 -2.12 22.97
C THR A 300 -0.08 -2.92 23.31
N MET A 301 -1.06 -2.98 22.39
CA MET A 301 -2.27 -3.80 22.56
C MET A 301 -1.95 -5.30 22.72
N GLU A 302 -0.98 -5.83 21.98
CA GLU A 302 -0.54 -7.23 22.13
C GLU A 302 0.03 -7.48 23.53
N THR A 303 0.82 -6.55 24.04
CA THR A 303 1.42 -6.64 25.39
C THR A 303 0.35 -6.67 26.47
N GLU A 304 -0.67 -5.83 26.34
CA GLU A 304 -1.82 -5.81 27.25
C GLU A 304 -2.64 -7.12 27.17
N LEU A 305 -2.90 -7.60 25.95
CA LEU A 305 -3.67 -8.82 25.69
C LEU A 305 -3.00 -10.07 26.28
N LYS A 306 -1.66 -10.16 26.24
CA LYS A 306 -0.89 -11.28 26.86
C LYS A 306 -1.14 -11.40 28.37
N GLN A 307 -1.59 -10.35 29.05
CA GLN A 307 -1.92 -10.32 30.48
C GLN A 307 -3.40 -10.58 30.77
N ARG A 308 -4.22 -10.74 29.74
CA ARG A 308 -5.68 -10.89 29.84
C ARG A 308 -6.12 -12.35 29.65
N LYS A 309 -7.32 -12.64 30.10
CA LYS A 309 -8.01 -13.91 29.81
C LYS A 309 -9.15 -13.65 28.81
N LEU A 310 -9.42 -14.60 27.92
CA LEU A 310 -10.49 -14.48 26.92
C LEU A 310 -11.85 -14.11 27.54
N ASP A 311 -12.20 -14.74 28.65
CA ASP A 311 -13.50 -14.51 29.34
C ASP A 311 -13.57 -13.14 30.04
N SER A 312 -12.46 -12.42 30.18
CA SER A 312 -12.46 -11.07 30.72
C SER A 312 -12.78 -10.00 29.69
N LEU A 313 -12.84 -10.35 28.40
CA LEU A 313 -13.11 -9.40 27.32
C LEU A 313 -14.62 -9.19 27.16
N SER A 314 -15.05 -7.94 27.26
CA SER A 314 -16.41 -7.53 26.93
C SER A 314 -16.64 -7.47 25.42
N ALA A 315 -17.90 -7.41 24.98
CA ALA A 315 -18.24 -7.28 23.57
C ALA A 315 -17.66 -6.01 22.91
N PRO A 316 -17.72 -4.79 23.53
CA PRO A 316 -17.08 -3.61 22.98
C PRO A 316 -15.56 -3.74 22.84
N GLU A 317 -14.87 -4.26 23.86
CA GLU A 317 -13.42 -4.47 23.82
C GLU A 317 -13.03 -5.45 22.70
N LEU A 318 -13.69 -6.61 22.62
CA LEU A 318 -13.40 -7.58 21.59
C LEU A 318 -13.69 -7.02 20.18
N ARG A 319 -14.75 -6.23 20.02
CA ARG A 319 -15.06 -5.55 18.76
C ARG A 319 -13.96 -4.55 18.40
N PHE A 320 -13.50 -3.73 19.32
CA PHE A 320 -12.41 -2.77 19.12
C PHE A 320 -11.11 -3.48 18.69
N ILE A 321 -10.76 -4.57 19.36
CA ILE A 321 -9.60 -5.38 18.98
C ILE A 321 -9.75 -5.93 17.54
N LYS A 322 -10.94 -6.39 17.18
CA LYS A 322 -11.21 -6.86 15.82
C LYS A 322 -11.15 -5.73 14.78
N GLN A 323 -11.57 -4.52 15.11
CA GLN A 323 -11.45 -3.32 14.27
C GLN A 323 -9.99 -2.94 14.01
N LYS A 324 -9.09 -3.23 14.96
CA LYS A 324 -7.64 -3.08 14.76
C LYS A 324 -7.02 -4.15 13.84
N GLY A 325 -7.81 -5.14 13.40
CA GLY A 325 -7.39 -6.14 12.42
C GLY A 325 -6.87 -7.46 12.99
N PHE A 326 -6.87 -7.66 14.31
CA PHE A 326 -6.42 -8.91 14.92
C PHE A 326 -7.23 -10.11 14.44
N SER A 327 -6.54 -11.16 13.95
CA SER A 327 -7.16 -12.43 13.59
C SER A 327 -7.56 -13.25 14.83
N ASP A 328 -8.51 -14.17 14.69
CA ASP A 328 -8.84 -15.07 15.79
C ASP A 328 -7.62 -15.95 16.17
N ARG A 329 -6.73 -16.24 15.22
CA ARG A 329 -5.48 -16.98 15.45
C ARG A 329 -4.47 -16.16 16.25
N ARG A 330 -4.23 -14.88 15.86
CA ARG A 330 -3.32 -14.03 16.62
C ARG A 330 -3.81 -13.82 18.04
N LEU A 331 -5.11 -13.55 18.21
CA LEU A 331 -5.72 -13.42 19.54
C LEU A 331 -5.57 -14.70 20.37
N ALA A 332 -5.73 -15.86 19.77
CA ALA A 332 -5.55 -17.15 20.45
C ALA A 332 -4.11 -17.31 20.98
N LYS A 333 -3.11 -16.97 20.16
CA LYS A 333 -1.69 -16.97 20.58
C LYS A 333 -1.45 -16.03 21.77
N LEU A 334 -1.94 -14.78 21.69
CA LEU A 334 -1.75 -13.76 22.72
C LEU A 334 -2.43 -14.12 24.04
N LEU A 335 -3.64 -14.69 23.98
CA LEU A 335 -4.47 -15.06 25.15
C LEU A 335 -4.19 -16.47 25.68
N GLY A 336 -3.31 -17.25 25.03
CA GLY A 336 -2.96 -18.62 25.43
C GLY A 336 -4.14 -19.61 25.32
N VAL A 337 -4.98 -19.49 24.28
CA VAL A 337 -6.16 -20.33 24.02
C VAL A 337 -6.20 -20.81 22.59
N ASP A 338 -7.15 -21.68 22.24
CA ASP A 338 -7.37 -22.10 20.86
C ASP A 338 -8.15 -21.07 20.04
N ALA A 339 -7.88 -20.96 18.75
CA ALA A 339 -8.59 -20.09 17.84
C ALA A 339 -10.10 -20.36 17.76
N SER A 340 -10.51 -21.63 17.96
CA SER A 340 -11.92 -22.03 18.07
C SER A 340 -12.60 -21.41 19.28
N SER A 341 -11.90 -21.29 20.42
CA SER A 341 -12.39 -20.65 21.64
C SER A 341 -12.61 -19.14 21.44
N VAL A 342 -11.67 -18.46 20.77
CA VAL A 342 -11.83 -17.03 20.40
C VAL A 342 -13.03 -16.86 19.49
N ARG A 343 -13.18 -17.70 18.47
CA ARG A 343 -14.33 -17.67 17.57
C ARG A 343 -15.65 -17.89 18.29
N ALA A 344 -15.72 -18.87 19.19
CA ALA A 344 -16.91 -19.16 20.00
C ALA A 344 -17.29 -17.97 20.91
N ALA A 345 -16.30 -17.35 21.59
CA ALA A 345 -16.50 -16.16 22.39
C ALA A 345 -17.04 -14.98 21.56
N ARG A 346 -16.44 -14.75 20.39
CA ARG A 346 -16.86 -13.71 19.44
C ARG A 346 -18.32 -13.90 19.01
N HIS A 347 -18.71 -15.12 18.64
CA HIS A 347 -20.10 -15.42 18.29
C HIS A 347 -21.06 -15.27 19.48
N ARG A 348 -20.69 -15.74 20.67
CA ARG A 348 -21.48 -15.56 21.90
C ARG A 348 -21.72 -14.08 22.22
N LEU A 349 -20.69 -13.26 22.02
CA LEU A 349 -20.75 -11.82 22.25
C LEU A 349 -21.32 -11.03 21.05
N LYS A 350 -21.78 -11.70 20.01
CA LYS A 350 -22.32 -11.10 18.78
C LYS A 350 -21.34 -10.13 18.08
N VAL A 351 -20.04 -10.39 18.23
CA VAL A 351 -18.99 -9.66 17.51
C VAL A 351 -18.72 -10.38 16.20
N VAL A 352 -19.39 -9.96 15.17
CA VAL A 352 -19.31 -10.55 13.82
C VAL A 352 -18.95 -9.47 12.80
N PRO A 353 -18.24 -9.83 11.71
CA PRO A 353 -17.93 -8.87 10.66
C PRO A 353 -19.19 -8.56 9.85
N VAL A 354 -19.18 -7.38 9.28
CA VAL A 354 -20.08 -6.97 8.20
C VAL A 354 -19.33 -6.96 6.87
N TYR A 355 -20.03 -6.89 5.76
CA TYR A 355 -19.44 -6.82 4.42
C TYR A 355 -19.86 -5.52 3.77
N LYS A 356 -18.87 -4.73 3.35
CA LYS A 356 -19.03 -3.46 2.65
C LYS A 356 -18.61 -3.61 1.20
N ARG A 357 -19.21 -2.80 0.32
CA ARG A 357 -18.85 -2.77 -1.09
C ARG A 357 -17.63 -1.89 -1.34
N VAL A 358 -16.82 -2.28 -2.30
CA VAL A 358 -15.82 -1.38 -2.87
C VAL A 358 -16.55 -0.30 -3.65
N ASP A 359 -16.24 0.95 -3.38
CA ASP A 359 -16.99 2.11 -3.84
C ASP A 359 -16.05 3.23 -4.29
N THR A 360 -16.40 3.93 -5.37
CA THR A 360 -15.67 5.09 -5.89
C THR A 360 -16.17 6.42 -5.34
N CYS A 361 -17.21 6.43 -4.54
CA CYS A 361 -17.93 7.65 -4.16
C CYS A 361 -18.20 7.75 -2.65
N ALA A 362 -17.46 7.03 -1.81
CA ALA A 362 -17.59 7.06 -0.35
C ALA A 362 -19.07 6.98 0.14
N ALA A 363 -19.83 6.07 -0.45
CA ALA A 363 -21.25 5.82 -0.19
C ALA A 363 -22.22 6.97 -0.57
N GLU A 364 -21.77 8.02 -1.27
CA GLU A 364 -22.68 9.09 -1.75
C GLU A 364 -23.70 8.57 -2.77
N PHE A 365 -23.35 7.54 -3.54
CA PHE A 365 -24.21 6.90 -4.54
C PHE A 365 -24.31 5.41 -4.26
N SER A 366 -25.48 4.85 -4.54
CA SER A 366 -25.69 3.40 -4.47
C SER A 366 -24.77 2.67 -5.45
N THR A 367 -24.03 1.69 -4.95
CA THR A 367 -23.12 0.86 -5.76
C THR A 367 -23.66 -0.55 -5.96
N ASN A 368 -23.41 -1.12 -7.14
CA ASN A 368 -23.82 -2.47 -7.50
C ASN A 368 -22.62 -3.40 -7.78
N THR A 369 -21.42 -3.02 -7.34
CA THR A 369 -20.23 -3.84 -7.51
C THR A 369 -20.37 -5.20 -6.82
N ALA A 370 -19.80 -6.24 -7.44
CA ALA A 370 -19.67 -7.56 -6.81
C ALA A 370 -18.49 -7.64 -5.84
N TYR A 371 -17.63 -6.63 -5.77
CA TYR A 371 -16.48 -6.60 -4.89
C TYR A 371 -16.86 -6.15 -3.48
N LEU A 372 -16.55 -6.98 -2.52
CA LEU A 372 -16.86 -6.77 -1.10
C LEU A 372 -15.60 -6.96 -0.27
N TYR A 373 -15.51 -6.22 0.83
CA TYR A 373 -14.53 -6.47 1.89
C TYR A 373 -15.23 -6.68 3.22
N SER A 374 -14.64 -7.50 4.09
CA SER A 374 -15.14 -7.71 5.46
C SER A 374 -14.53 -6.69 6.40
N THR A 375 -15.30 -6.21 7.36
CA THR A 375 -14.82 -5.32 8.43
C THR A 375 -15.64 -5.51 9.70
N TYR A 376 -15.13 -5.00 10.83
CA TYR A 376 -15.87 -4.95 12.08
C TYR A 376 -16.28 -3.51 12.33
N GLU A 377 -17.58 -3.24 12.27
CA GLU A 377 -18.13 -1.92 12.57
C GLU A 377 -18.77 -1.85 13.97
N ALA A 378 -19.37 -0.70 14.29
CA ALA A 378 -20.14 -0.53 15.51
C ALA A 378 -21.28 -1.57 15.63
N GLU A 379 -21.92 -1.65 16.80
CA GLU A 379 -22.89 -2.71 17.11
C GLU A 379 -24.04 -2.84 16.11
N HIS A 380 -24.38 -1.75 15.44
CA HIS A 380 -25.43 -1.69 14.41
C HIS A 380 -24.89 -1.37 13.02
N GLY A 381 -23.62 -1.76 12.75
CA GLY A 381 -22.98 -1.57 11.46
C GLY A 381 -23.78 -2.19 10.33
N GLU A 382 -23.97 -1.43 9.24
CA GLU A 382 -24.72 -1.86 8.08
C GLU A 382 -23.95 -2.89 7.27
N CYS A 383 -24.59 -4.03 6.97
CA CYS A 383 -24.05 -5.07 6.10
C CYS A 383 -24.66 -4.94 4.71
N GLU A 384 -23.83 -4.66 3.71
CA GLU A 384 -24.27 -4.49 2.32
C GLU A 384 -24.35 -5.80 1.54
N SER A 385 -23.92 -6.92 2.16
CA SER A 385 -24.07 -8.26 1.58
C SER A 385 -25.46 -8.79 1.83
N GLN A 386 -26.15 -9.18 0.75
CA GLN A 386 -27.49 -9.80 0.80
C GLN A 386 -27.42 -11.18 0.10
N PRO A 387 -26.84 -12.20 0.76
CA PRO A 387 -26.72 -13.52 0.15
C PRO A 387 -28.09 -14.15 -0.03
N SER A 388 -28.36 -14.66 -1.25
CA SER A 388 -29.58 -15.39 -1.55
C SER A 388 -29.64 -16.73 -0.78
N THR A 389 -30.82 -17.32 -0.66
CA THR A 389 -31.03 -18.66 -0.07
C THR A 389 -30.73 -19.81 -1.05
N LYS A 390 -30.40 -19.49 -2.32
CA LYS A 390 -30.07 -20.48 -3.35
C LYS A 390 -28.75 -21.18 -3.02
N ASP A 391 -28.62 -22.41 -3.45
CA ASP A 391 -27.36 -23.14 -3.39
C ASP A 391 -26.27 -22.39 -4.16
N LYS A 392 -25.06 -22.41 -3.61
CA LYS A 392 -23.88 -21.72 -4.16
C LYS A 392 -22.82 -22.74 -4.45
N ILE A 393 -22.31 -22.72 -5.69
CA ILE A 393 -21.18 -23.54 -6.14
C ILE A 393 -19.97 -22.60 -6.24
N MET A 394 -18.87 -22.98 -5.62
CA MET A 394 -17.56 -22.30 -5.75
C MET A 394 -16.64 -23.14 -6.63
#